data_239e834cca92d2837e8025e048b284a2
#
_entry.id   239e834cca92d2837e8025e048b284a2
#
_cell.length_a   1.000
_cell.length_b   1.000
_cell.length_c   1.000
_cell.angle_alpha   90.00
_cell.angle_beta   90.00
_cell.angle_gamma   90.00
#
_symmetry.space_group_name_H-M   'P 1'
#
loop_
_entity.id
_entity.type
_entity.pdbx_description
1 polymer ?
#
loop_
_entity_poly.entity_id
_entity_poly.type
_entity_poly.pdbx_seq_one_letter_code
_entity_poly.pdbx_strand_id
1 'polypeptide(L)'
;SSRPRPPVRRGRSNLAQAQVTPDPGRVRIQSQDRKGYSRLQGRTLAKPPAPLPAPPSLNVGIRNEMRKFIQSISKFTRRYNQNFGVVTQGGLELLIKRDPVVGTRISPARAYIRSIDGVIKDGLFFGKRVFGEPPPDEILARHLRLMDIAKANGLRVLVVDYGTDPKTVDESRRRNKEKGYVSITAPVPLADLNSLPPYPRRPYGENAKSMLSLNNVSNFAYISNSKAFGRADEFALKMHGTNYDLLIVDVYQGRKPLSKQAVATLKYKKLGARRLVYATVDIGTAASFLYYWKANWGEGSPMWIKAPVRDDPDSYHVEFWRPEWQRIIAGDTQSYVYGIIAQGFDGVVLTGVEEAYRFFEGAEQEEEAPGQ
;
A
#
# COMPACT_ATOMS: atom_id res chain seq x y z
N SER A 1 -17.51 -71.28 29.25
CA SER A 1 -16.65 -71.36 28.07
C SER A 1 -16.16 -69.97 27.71
N SER A 2 -14.97 -69.67 28.16
CA SER A 2 -14.26 -68.43 27.96
C SER A 2 -13.31 -68.54 26.75
N ARG A 3 -13.42 -67.68 25.80
CA ARG A 3 -12.44 -67.51 24.70
C ARG A 3 -11.40 -66.45 25.07
N PRO A 4 -10.10 -66.67 24.82
CA PRO A 4 -9.03 -65.71 25.14
C PRO A 4 -8.92 -64.64 24.08
N ARG A 5 -8.58 -63.40 24.50
CA ARG A 5 -8.29 -62.30 23.68
C ARG A 5 -6.87 -62.38 23.04
N PRO A 6 -6.67 -61.98 21.81
CA PRO A 6 -5.33 -61.96 21.21
C PRO A 6 -4.49 -60.72 21.73
N PRO A 7 -3.15 -60.84 21.68
CA PRO A 7 -2.25 -59.87 22.25
C PRO A 7 -2.18 -58.59 21.45
N VAL A 8 -2.13 -57.45 22.16
CA VAL A 8 -1.93 -56.09 21.61
C VAL A 8 -0.49 -55.97 21.15
N ARG A 9 -0.30 -55.82 19.84
CA ARG A 9 0.98 -55.39 19.27
C ARG A 9 1.23 -53.89 19.61
N ARG A 10 2.28 -53.65 20.40
CA ARG A 10 2.85 -52.29 20.56
C ARG A 10 3.44 -51.84 19.23
N GLY A 11 2.74 -51.00 18.51
CA GLY A 11 3.28 -50.27 17.39
C GLY A 11 4.23 -49.16 17.89
N ARG A 12 5.48 -49.22 17.45
CA ARG A 12 6.44 -48.14 17.63
C ARG A 12 5.86 -46.88 16.93
N SER A 13 5.62 -45.83 17.68
CA SER A 13 5.34 -44.50 17.16
C SER A 13 6.60 -43.97 16.50
N ASN A 14 6.68 -44.09 15.19
CA ASN A 14 7.55 -43.23 14.41
C ASN A 14 6.96 -41.82 14.51
N LEU A 15 7.55 -40.99 15.35
CA LEU A 15 7.45 -39.54 15.27
C LEU A 15 8.06 -39.14 13.93
N ALA A 16 7.26 -39.16 12.88
CA ALA A 16 7.58 -38.42 11.67
C ALA A 16 7.67 -36.94 12.08
N GLN A 17 8.88 -36.42 12.13
CA GLN A 17 9.11 -34.97 12.17
C GLN A 17 8.30 -34.37 11.03
N ALA A 18 7.26 -33.64 11.37
CA ALA A 18 6.56 -32.82 10.42
C ALA A 18 7.59 -31.81 9.88
N GLN A 19 8.08 -32.06 8.67
CA GLN A 19 8.79 -31.05 7.92
C GLN A 19 7.79 -29.94 7.71
N VAL A 20 8.04 -28.80 8.37
CA VAL A 20 7.33 -27.56 8.12
C VAL A 20 7.57 -27.23 6.65
N THR A 21 6.61 -27.53 5.81
CA THR A 21 6.63 -27.08 4.44
C THR A 21 6.57 -25.56 4.46
N PRO A 22 7.52 -24.86 3.80
CA PRO A 22 7.48 -23.42 3.74
C PRO A 22 6.16 -22.95 3.15
N ASP A 23 5.57 -21.95 3.75
CA ASP A 23 4.36 -21.28 3.29
C ASP A 23 4.43 -20.97 1.78
N PRO A 24 3.55 -21.51 0.91
CA PRO A 24 3.58 -21.29 -0.53
C PRO A 24 3.36 -19.84 -0.96
N GLY A 25 2.94 -18.95 -0.06
CA GLY A 25 2.85 -17.52 -0.30
C GLY A 25 4.16 -16.76 -0.05
N ARG A 26 5.13 -17.41 0.60
CA ARG A 26 6.51 -16.94 0.75
C ARG A 26 7.50 -17.77 -0.02
N VAL A 27 7.05 -18.60 -0.93
CA VAL A 27 8.00 -19.22 -1.86
C VAL A 27 8.54 -18.07 -2.73
N ARG A 28 9.52 -17.40 -2.19
CA ARG A 28 10.50 -16.68 -2.99
C ARG A 28 10.86 -17.60 -4.15
N ILE A 29 11.00 -17.06 -5.32
CA ILE A 29 11.63 -17.76 -6.44
C ILE A 29 13.10 -17.94 -6.03
N GLN A 30 13.34 -18.93 -5.14
CA GLN A 30 14.64 -19.08 -4.49
C GLN A 30 15.67 -19.78 -5.38
N SER A 31 15.24 -20.41 -6.47
CA SER A 31 16.14 -21.35 -7.13
C SER A 31 16.91 -20.80 -8.32
N GLN A 32 16.43 -19.73 -8.96
CA GLN A 32 17.12 -19.20 -10.15
C GLN A 32 17.94 -17.94 -9.87
N ASP A 33 17.43 -17.02 -9.04
CA ASP A 33 18.14 -15.76 -8.77
C ASP A 33 19.28 -15.90 -7.78
N ARG A 34 19.21 -16.85 -6.83
CA ARG A 34 20.35 -17.14 -5.94
C ARG A 34 21.58 -17.66 -6.66
N LYS A 35 21.45 -18.31 -7.82
CA LYS A 35 22.62 -18.71 -8.61
C LYS A 35 23.37 -17.53 -9.21
N GLY A 36 22.67 -16.44 -9.50
CA GLY A 36 23.31 -15.18 -9.92
C GLY A 36 24.04 -14.51 -8.75
N TYR A 37 23.42 -14.46 -7.59
CA TYR A 37 24.02 -13.85 -6.38
C TYR A 37 25.22 -14.65 -5.82
N SER A 38 25.16 -15.98 -5.83
CA SER A 38 26.28 -16.80 -5.35
C SER A 38 27.55 -16.69 -6.19
N ARG A 39 27.44 -16.35 -7.49
CA ARG A 39 28.60 -16.08 -8.35
C ARG A 39 29.26 -14.72 -8.06
N LEU A 40 28.51 -13.78 -7.47
CA LEU A 40 29.04 -12.46 -7.11
C LEU A 40 29.67 -12.44 -5.72
N GLN A 41 29.33 -13.39 -4.83
CA GLN A 41 29.93 -13.48 -3.49
C GLN A 41 31.41 -13.89 -3.49
N GLY A 42 31.95 -14.39 -4.58
CA GLY A 42 33.40 -14.69 -4.73
C GLY A 42 34.28 -13.54 -5.20
N ARG A 43 33.67 -12.42 -5.59
CA ARG A 43 34.41 -11.19 -5.88
C ARG A 43 34.20 -10.23 -4.73
N THR A 44 35.29 -9.78 -4.12
CA THR A 44 35.30 -8.61 -3.22
C THR A 44 34.72 -7.45 -4.03
N LEU A 45 33.41 -7.28 -4.02
CA LEU A 45 32.77 -6.13 -4.65
C LEU A 45 33.26 -4.91 -3.87
N ALA A 46 34.01 -4.06 -4.53
CA ALA A 46 34.25 -2.71 -4.05
C ALA A 46 32.87 -2.14 -3.72
N LYS A 47 32.74 -1.56 -2.51
CA LYS A 47 31.54 -0.85 -2.10
C LYS A 47 31.03 -0.04 -3.29
N PRO A 48 29.77 -0.21 -3.74
CA PRO A 48 29.26 0.57 -4.86
C PRO A 48 29.55 2.05 -4.60
N PRO A 49 30.05 2.80 -5.58
CA PRO A 49 30.27 4.23 -5.40
C PRO A 49 28.95 4.84 -4.92
N ALA A 50 29.02 5.69 -3.89
CA ALA A 50 27.85 6.41 -3.40
C ALA A 50 27.14 7.05 -4.59
N PRO A 51 25.80 6.98 -4.68
CA PRO A 51 25.06 7.64 -5.75
C PRO A 51 25.51 9.09 -5.83
N LEU A 52 25.84 9.54 -7.04
CA LEU A 52 26.19 10.94 -7.23
C LEU A 52 25.00 11.79 -6.77
N PRO A 53 25.20 12.82 -5.93
CA PRO A 53 24.12 13.69 -5.51
C PRO A 53 23.44 14.26 -6.75
N ALA A 54 22.11 14.10 -6.83
CA ALA A 54 21.33 14.64 -7.94
C ALA A 54 21.49 16.17 -7.99
N PRO A 55 21.72 16.74 -9.17
CA PRO A 55 21.82 18.21 -9.27
C PRO A 55 20.53 18.86 -8.74
N PRO A 56 20.61 19.99 -8.04
CA PRO A 56 19.46 20.66 -7.39
C PRO A 56 18.27 20.96 -8.32
N SER A 57 18.51 21.11 -9.61
CA SER A 57 17.48 21.33 -10.62
C SER A 57 16.63 20.08 -10.93
N LEU A 58 17.11 18.89 -10.62
CA LEU A 58 16.35 17.64 -10.82
C LEU A 58 15.26 17.44 -9.77
N ASN A 59 15.42 17.92 -8.54
CA ASN A 59 14.48 17.69 -7.46
C ASN A 59 13.09 18.31 -7.72
N VAL A 60 13.02 19.50 -8.31
CA VAL A 60 11.74 20.10 -8.70
C VAL A 60 11.09 19.33 -9.85
N GLY A 61 11.90 18.77 -10.75
CA GLY A 61 11.45 17.94 -11.86
C GLY A 61 10.83 16.63 -11.40
N ILE A 62 11.47 15.92 -10.47
CA ILE A 62 11.05 14.58 -9.99
C ILE A 62 9.63 14.59 -9.41
N ARG A 63 9.32 15.52 -8.51
CA ARG A 63 7.97 15.65 -7.95
C ARG A 63 6.94 16.05 -9.01
N ASN A 64 7.32 16.85 -9.99
CA ASN A 64 6.43 17.18 -11.11
C ASN A 64 6.17 15.97 -12.00
N GLU A 65 7.16 15.13 -12.26
CA GLU A 65 6.97 13.88 -12.99
C GLU A 65 6.04 12.92 -12.24
N MET A 66 6.15 12.81 -10.92
CA MET A 66 5.22 12.02 -10.12
C MET A 66 3.78 12.57 -10.20
N ARG A 67 3.59 13.90 -10.12
CA ARG A 67 2.26 14.51 -10.32
C ARG A 67 1.69 14.19 -11.71
N LYS A 68 2.49 14.31 -12.77
CA LYS A 68 2.07 13.98 -14.14
C LYS A 68 1.68 12.52 -14.27
N PHE A 69 2.46 11.62 -13.66
CA PHE A 69 2.16 10.19 -13.69
C PHE A 69 0.83 9.87 -13.01
N ILE A 70 0.61 10.38 -11.81
CA ILE A 70 -0.67 10.20 -11.09
C ILE A 70 -1.84 10.80 -11.88
N GLN A 71 -1.67 11.98 -12.49
CA GLN A 71 -2.68 12.59 -13.36
C GLN A 71 -2.98 11.72 -14.59
N SER A 72 -1.96 11.06 -15.16
CA SER A 72 -2.15 10.16 -16.31
C SER A 72 -2.95 8.91 -15.90
N ILE A 73 -2.67 8.33 -14.73
CA ILE A 73 -3.42 7.21 -14.16
C ILE A 73 -4.90 7.62 -13.97
N SER A 74 -5.14 8.76 -13.35
CA SER A 74 -6.50 9.27 -13.15
C SER A 74 -7.24 9.49 -14.48
N LYS A 75 -6.59 10.09 -15.46
CA LYS A 75 -7.16 10.27 -16.80
C LYS A 75 -7.46 8.94 -17.48
N PHE A 76 -6.57 7.94 -17.31
CA PHE A 76 -6.75 6.62 -17.85
C PHE A 76 -7.96 5.92 -17.23
N THR A 77 -8.05 5.86 -15.91
CA THR A 77 -9.15 5.17 -15.21
C THR A 77 -10.50 5.75 -15.54
N ARG A 78 -10.62 7.08 -15.60
CA ARG A 78 -11.87 7.78 -15.86
C ARG A 78 -12.39 7.64 -17.29
N ARG A 79 -11.57 7.17 -18.23
CA ARG A 79 -12.06 6.77 -19.56
C ARG A 79 -12.93 5.52 -19.51
N TYR A 80 -12.67 4.61 -18.58
CA TYR A 80 -13.41 3.35 -18.44
C TYR A 80 -14.52 3.44 -17.39
N ASN A 81 -14.31 4.24 -16.34
CA ASN A 81 -15.28 4.48 -15.30
C ASN A 81 -15.07 5.89 -14.73
N GLN A 82 -15.99 6.81 -15.03
CA GLN A 82 -15.91 8.21 -14.60
C GLN A 82 -15.90 8.38 -13.07
N ASN A 83 -16.48 7.42 -12.34
CA ASN A 83 -16.57 7.43 -10.88
C ASN A 83 -15.46 6.63 -10.21
N PHE A 84 -14.46 6.17 -10.98
CA PHE A 84 -13.35 5.41 -10.42
C PHE A 84 -12.48 6.29 -9.53
N GLY A 85 -12.36 5.91 -8.24
CA GLY A 85 -11.63 6.69 -7.25
C GLY A 85 -10.11 6.52 -7.40
N VAL A 86 -9.39 7.61 -7.21
CA VAL A 86 -7.93 7.63 -7.17
C VAL A 86 -7.48 8.31 -5.89
N VAL A 87 -6.81 7.57 -5.02
CA VAL A 87 -6.29 8.02 -3.74
C VAL A 87 -4.79 7.81 -3.71
N THR A 88 -4.03 8.73 -3.16
CA THR A 88 -2.58 8.56 -2.95
C THR A 88 -2.29 8.29 -1.49
N GLN A 89 -1.39 7.36 -1.22
CA GLN A 89 -0.85 7.09 0.10
C GLN A 89 0.55 7.71 0.21
N GLY A 90 0.74 8.57 1.20
CA GLY A 90 1.94 9.38 1.30
C GLY A 90 2.02 10.49 0.26
N GLY A 91 3.19 11.09 0.13
CA GLY A 91 3.44 12.11 -0.89
C GLY A 91 2.66 13.41 -0.70
N LEU A 92 2.34 13.81 0.52
CA LEU A 92 1.58 15.03 0.81
C LEU A 92 2.23 16.29 0.23
N GLU A 93 3.55 16.31 0.07
CA GLU A 93 4.29 17.41 -0.56
C GLU A 93 3.90 17.63 -2.04
N LEU A 94 3.29 16.65 -2.70
CA LEU A 94 2.77 16.80 -4.05
C LEU A 94 1.56 17.73 -4.13
N LEU A 95 0.88 17.99 -3.02
CA LEU A 95 -0.24 18.93 -2.93
C LEU A 95 0.16 20.38 -3.16
N ILE A 96 1.45 20.70 -3.00
CA ILE A 96 1.98 22.04 -3.14
C ILE A 96 3.05 22.12 -4.24
N LYS A 97 3.18 23.30 -4.82
CA LYS A 97 4.31 23.68 -5.68
C LYS A 97 5.11 24.75 -4.96
N ARG A 98 6.43 24.63 -5.02
CA ARG A 98 7.36 25.66 -4.57
C ARG A 98 7.73 26.55 -5.75
N ASP A 99 7.81 27.85 -5.51
CA ASP A 99 8.32 28.77 -6.50
C ASP A 99 9.82 28.47 -6.74
N PRO A 100 10.26 28.27 -7.99
CA PRO A 100 11.66 27.96 -8.27
C PRO A 100 12.60 29.13 -7.98
N VAL A 101 12.10 30.36 -7.97
CA VAL A 101 12.89 31.58 -7.70
C VAL A 101 12.85 31.93 -6.21
N VAL A 102 11.65 31.88 -5.61
CA VAL A 102 11.43 32.15 -4.18
C VAL A 102 11.00 30.85 -3.49
N GLY A 103 11.96 30.02 -3.12
CA GLY A 103 11.72 28.66 -2.59
C GLY A 103 10.80 28.59 -1.36
N THR A 104 10.63 29.69 -0.62
CA THR A 104 9.69 29.79 0.52
C THR A 104 8.25 30.00 0.07
N ARG A 105 8.00 30.49 -1.16
CA ARG A 105 6.65 30.70 -1.68
C ARG A 105 6.06 29.39 -2.16
N ILE A 106 4.95 28.99 -1.55
CA ILE A 106 4.21 27.77 -1.90
C ILE A 106 2.83 28.11 -2.45
N SER A 107 2.33 27.27 -3.34
CA SER A 107 0.97 27.35 -3.88
C SER A 107 0.38 25.94 -4.05
N PRO A 108 -0.96 25.78 -3.95
CA PRO A 108 -1.59 24.49 -4.21
C PRO A 108 -1.34 24.00 -5.65
N ALA A 109 -1.02 22.72 -5.79
CA ALA A 109 -0.83 22.06 -7.08
C ALA A 109 -2.20 21.70 -7.70
N ARG A 110 -2.98 22.71 -8.09
CA ARG A 110 -4.40 22.59 -8.44
C ARG A 110 -4.72 21.49 -9.48
N ALA A 111 -3.90 21.33 -10.51
CA ALA A 111 -4.12 20.32 -11.55
C ALA A 111 -3.99 18.89 -10.98
N TYR A 112 -3.00 18.69 -10.12
CA TYR A 112 -2.80 17.43 -9.41
C TYR A 112 -3.94 17.17 -8.42
N ILE A 113 -4.28 18.13 -7.58
CA ILE A 113 -5.36 18.02 -6.59
C ILE A 113 -6.69 17.64 -7.26
N ARG A 114 -7.02 18.23 -8.41
CA ARG A 114 -8.24 17.89 -9.16
C ARG A 114 -8.21 16.48 -9.79
N SER A 115 -7.05 15.86 -9.88
CA SER A 115 -6.92 14.53 -10.47
C SER A 115 -7.12 13.39 -9.49
N ILE A 116 -7.08 13.65 -8.19
CA ILE A 116 -7.24 12.66 -7.13
C ILE A 116 -8.50 12.94 -6.30
N ASP A 117 -9.00 11.94 -5.59
CA ASP A 117 -10.22 12.03 -4.79
C ASP A 117 -9.91 12.08 -3.28
N GLY A 118 -8.72 11.66 -2.89
CA GLY A 118 -8.30 11.67 -1.50
C GLY A 118 -6.82 11.40 -1.31
N VAL A 119 -6.41 11.52 -0.06
CA VAL A 119 -5.05 11.24 0.40
C VAL A 119 -5.10 10.37 1.66
N ILE A 120 -4.16 9.46 1.79
CA ILE A 120 -3.93 8.68 3.01
C ILE A 120 -2.61 9.12 3.63
N LYS A 121 -2.64 9.43 4.92
CA LYS A 121 -1.43 9.62 5.73
C LYS A 121 -1.38 8.55 6.81
N ASP A 122 -0.31 7.80 6.84
CA ASP A 122 -0.04 6.86 7.93
C ASP A 122 0.86 7.51 8.99
N GLY A 123 0.63 7.16 10.25
CA GLY A 123 1.38 7.67 11.39
C GLY A 123 1.25 9.18 11.58
N LEU A 124 0.03 9.74 11.51
CA LEU A 124 -0.17 11.19 11.69
C LEU A 124 -0.05 11.61 13.16
N PHE A 125 -0.86 11.03 14.02
CA PHE A 125 -0.89 11.34 15.45
C PHE A 125 -0.16 10.30 16.30
N PHE A 126 -0.12 9.06 15.84
CA PHE A 126 0.60 7.95 16.45
C PHE A 126 1.41 7.24 15.37
N GLY A 127 2.72 7.43 15.44
CA GLY A 127 3.65 7.17 14.36
C GLY A 127 4.04 5.71 14.20
N LYS A 128 4.72 5.49 13.07
CA LYS A 128 5.34 4.23 12.70
C LYS A 128 6.78 4.14 13.23
N ARG A 129 7.50 5.25 13.28
CA ARG A 129 8.92 5.31 13.66
C ARG A 129 9.16 4.75 15.07
N VAL A 130 8.43 5.28 16.05
CA VAL A 130 8.24 4.63 17.33
C VAL A 130 6.77 4.23 17.36
N PHE A 131 6.52 2.94 17.27
CA PHE A 131 5.18 2.42 17.07
C PHE A 131 4.24 2.87 18.18
N GLY A 132 3.16 3.56 17.80
CA GLY A 132 2.14 4.05 18.73
C GLY A 132 2.52 5.32 19.50
N GLU A 133 3.65 5.97 19.19
CA GLU A 133 4.04 7.24 19.78
C GLU A 133 3.78 8.43 18.85
N PRO A 134 3.50 9.62 19.39
CA PRO A 134 3.35 10.82 18.58
C PRO A 134 4.65 11.17 17.83
N PRO A 135 4.56 11.63 16.57
CA PRO A 135 5.72 12.17 15.88
C PRO A 135 6.16 13.51 16.50
N PRO A 136 7.38 13.99 16.21
CA PRO A 136 7.83 15.32 16.61
C PRO A 136 6.86 16.41 16.17
N ASP A 137 6.67 17.44 17.01
CA ASP A 137 5.68 18.51 16.80
C ASP A 137 5.83 19.23 15.46
N GLU A 138 7.05 19.47 15.01
CA GLU A 138 7.33 20.12 13.72
C GLU A 138 6.85 19.29 12.53
N ILE A 139 7.07 17.98 12.60
CA ILE A 139 6.63 17.02 11.57
C ILE A 139 5.09 16.96 11.56
N LEU A 140 4.49 16.85 12.73
CA LEU A 140 3.03 16.86 12.86
C LEU A 140 2.44 18.16 12.31
N ALA A 141 2.96 19.31 12.71
CA ALA A 141 2.49 20.62 12.25
C ALA A 141 2.60 20.77 10.72
N ARG A 142 3.70 20.27 10.12
CA ARG A 142 3.89 20.25 8.67
C ARG A 142 2.85 19.39 7.97
N HIS A 143 2.63 18.16 8.44
CA HIS A 143 1.63 17.27 7.87
C HIS A 143 0.23 17.85 8.00
N LEU A 144 -0.14 18.39 9.16
CA LEU A 144 -1.45 19.01 9.37
C LEU A 144 -1.70 20.16 8.38
N ARG A 145 -0.70 21.03 8.11
CA ARG A 145 -0.84 22.10 7.11
C ARG A 145 -1.11 21.55 5.71
N LEU A 146 -0.42 20.48 5.31
CA LEU A 146 -0.64 19.86 4.00
C LEU A 146 -2.01 19.18 3.91
N MET A 147 -2.45 18.55 4.97
CA MET A 147 -3.78 17.92 5.04
C MET A 147 -4.91 18.95 5.08
N ASP A 148 -4.69 20.12 5.70
CA ASP A 148 -5.63 21.24 5.63
C ASP A 148 -5.78 21.75 4.19
N ILE A 149 -4.68 21.79 3.41
CA ILE A 149 -4.73 22.12 1.97
C ILE A 149 -5.53 21.06 1.21
N ALA A 150 -5.31 19.77 1.47
CA ALA A 150 -6.08 18.69 0.86
C ALA A 150 -7.58 18.87 1.13
N LYS A 151 -7.95 19.02 2.40
CA LYS A 151 -9.33 19.17 2.84
C LYS A 151 -10.00 20.44 2.28
N ALA A 152 -9.30 21.57 2.31
CA ALA A 152 -9.80 22.84 1.76
C ALA A 152 -10.06 22.78 0.23
N ASN A 153 -9.41 21.85 -0.47
CA ASN A 153 -9.62 21.60 -1.90
C ASN A 153 -10.55 20.42 -2.19
N GLY A 154 -11.27 19.92 -1.19
CA GLY A 154 -12.31 18.90 -1.37
C GLY A 154 -11.81 17.46 -1.39
N LEU A 155 -10.54 17.22 -1.11
CA LEU A 155 -10.01 15.86 -1.01
C LEU A 155 -10.47 15.18 0.28
N ARG A 156 -10.82 13.89 0.19
CA ARG A 156 -11.07 13.07 1.37
C ARG A 156 -9.74 12.73 2.04
N VAL A 157 -9.64 13.04 3.32
CA VAL A 157 -8.46 12.76 4.12
C VAL A 157 -8.69 11.50 4.94
N LEU A 158 -7.85 10.50 4.73
CA LEU A 158 -7.83 9.24 5.44
C LEU A 158 -6.55 9.15 6.26
N VAL A 159 -6.64 8.60 7.46
CA VAL A 159 -5.49 8.45 8.37
C VAL A 159 -5.41 7.04 8.89
N VAL A 160 -4.21 6.49 8.87
CA VAL A 160 -3.87 5.23 9.54
C VAL A 160 -2.88 5.55 10.65
N ASP A 161 -3.33 5.63 11.89
CA ASP A 161 -2.44 5.72 13.03
C ASP A 161 -2.05 4.32 13.53
N TYR A 162 -1.06 4.22 14.39
CA TYR A 162 -0.56 2.97 14.93
C TYR A 162 -0.76 2.89 16.44
N GLY A 163 -1.16 1.70 16.91
CA GLY A 163 -1.37 1.45 18.32
C GLY A 163 -2.13 0.17 18.59
N THR A 164 -1.94 -0.40 19.78
CA THR A 164 -2.55 -1.68 20.17
C THR A 164 -3.49 -1.55 21.36
N ASP A 165 -3.31 -0.53 22.19
CA ASP A 165 -4.12 -0.35 23.38
C ASP A 165 -5.35 0.54 23.11
N PRO A 166 -6.48 0.30 23.81
CA PRO A 166 -7.70 1.05 23.59
C PRO A 166 -7.58 2.56 23.82
N LYS A 167 -6.72 3.02 24.73
CA LYS A 167 -6.54 4.46 25.01
C LYS A 167 -5.92 5.17 23.80
N THR A 168 -4.86 4.60 23.23
CA THR A 168 -4.22 5.11 22.00
C THR A 168 -5.21 5.10 20.85
N VAL A 169 -5.98 4.02 20.68
CA VAL A 169 -7.00 3.92 19.62
C VAL A 169 -8.07 5.00 19.76
N ASP A 170 -8.60 5.20 20.96
CA ASP A 170 -9.64 6.20 21.23
C ASP A 170 -9.10 7.63 21.08
N GLU A 171 -7.87 7.89 21.52
CA GLU A 171 -7.23 9.21 21.38
C GLU A 171 -6.92 9.53 19.90
N SER A 172 -6.39 8.56 19.15
CA SER A 172 -6.22 8.70 17.69
C SER A 172 -7.54 9.08 17.02
N ARG A 173 -8.59 8.32 17.31
CA ARG A 173 -9.91 8.60 16.78
C ARG A 173 -10.41 10.00 17.14
N ARG A 174 -10.29 10.40 18.40
CA ARG A 174 -10.72 11.71 18.88
C ARG A 174 -10.03 12.83 18.09
N ARG A 175 -8.70 12.80 18.01
CA ARG A 175 -7.90 13.80 17.30
C ARG A 175 -8.23 13.87 15.81
N ASN A 176 -8.37 12.72 15.16
CA ASN A 176 -8.73 12.65 13.74
C ASN A 176 -10.15 13.19 13.50
N LYS A 177 -11.11 12.83 14.36
CA LYS A 177 -12.49 13.32 14.28
C LYS A 177 -12.57 14.84 14.43
N GLU A 178 -11.82 15.44 15.34
CA GLU A 178 -11.75 16.90 15.52
C GLU A 178 -11.26 17.62 14.26
N LYS A 179 -10.36 16.99 13.51
CA LYS A 179 -9.89 17.49 12.21
C LYS A 179 -10.85 17.17 11.06
N GLY A 180 -11.86 16.32 11.28
CA GLY A 180 -12.77 15.85 10.24
C GLY A 180 -12.14 14.84 9.29
N TYR A 181 -11.12 14.11 9.74
CA TYR A 181 -10.50 13.02 9.01
C TYR A 181 -11.20 11.69 9.30
N VAL A 182 -11.13 10.77 8.34
CA VAL A 182 -11.57 9.39 8.53
C VAL A 182 -10.36 8.56 8.93
N SER A 183 -10.43 7.85 10.04
CA SER A 183 -9.25 7.17 10.56
C SER A 183 -9.50 5.74 11.00
N ILE A 184 -8.43 4.97 10.96
CA ILE A 184 -8.28 3.68 11.66
C ILE A 184 -6.99 3.71 12.47
N THR A 185 -6.90 2.82 13.47
CA THR A 185 -5.64 2.55 14.17
C THR A 185 -5.23 1.11 13.88
N ALA A 186 -4.07 0.96 13.26
CA ALA A 186 -3.53 -0.34 12.88
C ALA A 186 -2.67 -0.91 14.03
N PRO A 187 -2.85 -2.21 14.37
CA PRO A 187 -2.08 -2.86 15.43
C PRO A 187 -0.67 -3.28 15.00
N VAL A 188 -0.36 -3.20 13.71
CA VAL A 188 0.93 -3.52 13.10
C VAL A 188 1.22 -2.53 11.96
N PRO A 189 2.45 -2.43 11.46
CA PRO A 189 2.75 -1.63 10.27
C PRO A 189 1.86 -2.00 9.08
N LEU A 190 1.51 -1.01 8.24
CA LEU A 190 0.61 -1.22 7.10
C LEU A 190 1.03 -2.36 6.17
N ALA A 191 2.33 -2.53 5.92
CA ALA A 191 2.84 -3.60 5.06
C ALA A 191 2.50 -5.00 5.58
N ASP A 192 2.33 -5.15 6.90
CA ASP A 192 2.05 -6.42 7.58
C ASP A 192 0.58 -6.58 7.96
N LEU A 193 -0.27 -5.60 7.64
CA LEU A 193 -1.66 -5.59 8.09
C LEU A 193 -2.49 -6.67 7.40
N ASN A 194 -2.73 -7.75 8.14
CA ASN A 194 -3.40 -8.96 7.68
C ASN A 194 -4.64 -9.33 8.49
N SER A 195 -5.13 -8.41 9.30
CA SER A 195 -6.31 -8.61 10.15
C SER A 195 -7.08 -7.32 10.33
N LEU A 196 -8.35 -7.45 10.70
CA LEU A 196 -9.13 -6.31 11.18
C LEU A 196 -8.64 -5.88 12.57
N PRO A 197 -8.75 -4.58 12.91
CA PRO A 197 -8.41 -4.12 14.24
C PRO A 197 -9.17 -4.89 15.32
N PRO A 198 -8.51 -5.36 16.39
CA PRO A 198 -9.19 -6.06 17.48
C PRO A 198 -10.10 -5.15 18.29
N TYR A 199 -9.83 -3.86 18.26
CA TYR A 199 -10.60 -2.79 18.90
C TYR A 199 -10.66 -1.55 17.98
N PRO A 200 -11.86 -0.95 17.83
CA PRO A 200 -13.16 -1.45 18.25
C PRO A 200 -13.61 -2.65 17.38
N ARG A 201 -14.45 -3.51 17.94
CA ARG A 201 -14.97 -4.69 17.18
C ARG A 201 -15.89 -4.33 16.02
N ARG A 202 -16.45 -3.12 16.02
CA ARG A 202 -17.27 -2.57 14.94
C ARG A 202 -16.67 -1.26 14.45
N PRO A 203 -16.80 -0.94 13.16
CA PRO A 203 -16.29 0.32 12.65
C PRO A 203 -16.98 1.51 13.33
N TYR A 204 -16.21 2.53 13.60
CA TYR A 204 -16.77 3.79 14.06
C TYR A 204 -17.70 4.38 13.00
N GLY A 205 -18.86 4.93 13.44
CA GLY A 205 -19.83 5.47 12.51
C GLY A 205 -20.48 4.39 11.62
N GLU A 206 -20.54 3.14 12.10
CA GLU A 206 -21.22 2.04 11.42
C GLU A 206 -22.62 2.47 10.99
N ASN A 207 -22.96 2.20 9.75
CA ASN A 207 -24.23 2.63 9.16
C ASN A 207 -24.68 1.70 8.04
N ALA A 208 -25.97 1.76 7.71
CA ALA A 208 -26.60 0.98 6.65
C ALA A 208 -26.72 1.73 5.30
N LYS A 209 -25.97 2.84 5.12
CA LYS A 209 -26.01 3.64 3.89
C LYS A 209 -25.13 3.01 2.82
N SER A 210 -25.60 3.09 1.58
CA SER A 210 -24.78 2.75 0.41
C SER A 210 -23.78 3.87 0.11
N MET A 211 -22.53 3.48 -0.16
CA MET A 211 -21.45 4.39 -0.51
C MET A 211 -21.32 4.50 -2.02
N LEU A 212 -21.52 5.70 -2.55
CA LEU A 212 -21.41 5.98 -3.98
C LEU A 212 -20.16 6.79 -4.33
N SER A 213 -19.58 7.47 -3.34
CA SER A 213 -18.34 8.24 -3.50
C SER A 213 -17.51 8.20 -2.23
N LEU A 214 -16.22 8.47 -2.37
CA LEU A 214 -15.29 8.54 -1.26
C LEU A 214 -15.69 9.62 -0.22
N ASN A 215 -16.34 10.68 -0.64
CA ASN A 215 -16.79 11.76 0.25
C ASN A 215 -17.86 11.32 1.26
N ASN A 216 -18.58 10.25 0.98
CA ASN A 216 -19.61 9.72 1.88
C ASN A 216 -19.06 8.73 2.92
N VAL A 217 -17.79 8.31 2.78
CA VAL A 217 -17.15 7.33 3.66
C VAL A 217 -16.94 7.90 5.06
N SER A 218 -17.40 7.19 6.08
CA SER A 218 -17.24 7.54 7.49
C SER A 218 -16.23 6.65 8.22
N ASN A 219 -15.90 5.51 7.65
CA ASN A 219 -14.98 4.54 8.21
C ASN A 219 -14.40 3.66 7.10
N PHE A 220 -13.26 3.05 7.34
CA PHE A 220 -12.63 2.14 6.40
C PHE A 220 -11.84 1.04 7.12
N ALA A 221 -11.58 -0.06 6.40
CA ALA A 221 -10.58 -1.06 6.80
C ALA A 221 -9.51 -1.15 5.72
N TYR A 222 -8.30 -1.45 6.15
CA TYR A 222 -7.13 -1.62 5.28
C TYR A 222 -6.55 -3.02 5.51
N ILE A 223 -6.42 -3.82 4.46
CA ILE A 223 -5.87 -5.17 4.50
C ILE A 223 -4.81 -5.28 3.42
N SER A 224 -3.54 -5.23 3.82
CA SER A 224 -2.40 -5.35 2.91
C SER A 224 -2.13 -6.79 2.50
N ASN A 225 -2.54 -7.75 3.33
CA ASN A 225 -2.36 -9.17 3.06
C ASN A 225 -3.58 -9.95 3.54
N SER A 226 -4.39 -10.38 2.59
CA SER A 226 -5.62 -11.13 2.88
C SER A 226 -5.41 -12.63 3.16
N LYS A 227 -4.19 -13.13 3.05
CA LYS A 227 -3.89 -14.56 3.14
C LYS A 227 -4.24 -15.20 4.50
N ALA A 228 -4.10 -14.43 5.59
CA ALA A 228 -4.46 -14.88 6.93
C ALA A 228 -5.97 -15.16 7.09
N PHE A 229 -6.81 -14.67 6.19
CA PHE A 229 -8.25 -14.91 6.19
C PHE A 229 -8.67 -16.22 5.53
N GLY A 230 -7.74 -17.02 5.00
CA GLY A 230 -8.01 -18.25 4.27
C GLY A 230 -8.03 -18.05 2.76
N ARG A 231 -8.91 -18.77 2.03
CA ARG A 231 -9.06 -18.61 0.57
C ARG A 231 -9.71 -17.27 0.21
N ALA A 232 -9.66 -16.91 -1.07
CA ALA A 232 -10.22 -15.66 -1.57
C ALA A 232 -11.72 -15.50 -1.32
N ASP A 233 -12.48 -16.58 -1.45
CA ASP A 233 -13.90 -16.63 -1.13
C ASP A 233 -14.17 -16.49 0.37
N GLU A 234 -13.34 -17.12 1.22
CA GLU A 234 -13.43 -17.00 2.68
C GLU A 234 -13.10 -15.58 3.14
N PHE A 235 -12.06 -14.97 2.56
CA PHE A 235 -11.74 -13.56 2.79
C PHE A 235 -12.91 -12.66 2.42
N ALA A 236 -13.46 -12.83 1.22
CA ALA A 236 -14.58 -12.02 0.75
C ALA A 236 -15.81 -12.15 1.66
N LEU A 237 -16.13 -13.36 2.11
CA LEU A 237 -17.25 -13.60 3.05
C LEU A 237 -17.00 -12.99 4.44
N LYS A 238 -15.77 -13.08 4.97
CA LYS A 238 -15.43 -12.44 6.24
C LYS A 238 -15.57 -10.92 6.17
N MET A 239 -15.13 -10.30 5.07
CA MET A 239 -15.30 -8.87 4.86
C MET A 239 -16.76 -8.49 4.64
N HIS A 240 -17.53 -9.31 3.90
CA HIS A 240 -18.98 -9.15 3.76
C HIS A 240 -19.70 -9.15 5.13
N GLY A 241 -19.19 -9.90 6.10
CA GLY A 241 -19.67 -9.93 7.48
C GLY A 241 -19.45 -8.63 8.27
N THR A 242 -18.88 -7.59 7.67
CA THR A 242 -18.58 -6.29 8.30
C THR A 242 -19.38 -5.15 7.66
N ASN A 243 -19.45 -4.00 8.34
CA ASN A 243 -20.15 -2.81 7.85
C ASN A 243 -19.22 -1.62 7.57
N TYR A 244 -17.96 -1.88 7.25
CA TYR A 244 -17.06 -0.81 6.79
C TYR A 244 -17.59 -0.16 5.51
N ASP A 245 -17.47 1.15 5.40
CA ASP A 245 -17.88 1.94 4.22
C ASP A 245 -16.93 1.78 3.04
N LEU A 246 -15.64 1.62 3.34
CA LEU A 246 -14.59 1.44 2.37
C LEU A 246 -13.68 0.27 2.83
N LEU A 247 -13.34 -0.60 1.90
CA LEU A 247 -12.25 -1.56 2.05
C LEU A 247 -11.11 -1.17 1.12
N ILE A 248 -9.90 -1.12 1.67
CA ILE A 248 -8.66 -0.98 0.91
C ILE A 248 -7.94 -2.33 1.02
N VAL A 249 -7.71 -2.99 -0.12
CA VAL A 249 -7.19 -4.36 -0.14
C VAL A 249 -6.13 -4.52 -1.23
N ASP A 250 -5.23 -5.49 -1.07
CA ASP A 250 -4.37 -5.92 -2.16
C ASP A 250 -5.22 -6.63 -3.24
N VAL A 251 -4.88 -6.41 -4.50
CA VAL A 251 -5.47 -7.12 -5.65
C VAL A 251 -5.19 -8.62 -5.57
N TYR A 252 -4.03 -8.98 -5.05
CA TYR A 252 -3.57 -10.36 -4.98
C TYR A 252 -3.82 -10.96 -3.60
N GLN A 253 -4.23 -12.22 -3.63
CA GLN A 253 -4.15 -13.11 -2.49
C GLN A 253 -3.09 -14.18 -2.79
N GLY A 254 -1.94 -14.06 -2.16
CA GLY A 254 -0.75 -14.81 -2.56
C GLY A 254 -0.32 -14.42 -3.97
N ARG A 255 -0.31 -15.38 -4.89
CA ARG A 255 0.08 -15.15 -6.30
C ARG A 255 -1.10 -14.98 -7.27
N LYS A 256 -2.31 -15.13 -6.78
CA LYS A 256 -3.51 -15.07 -7.63
C LYS A 256 -4.27 -13.78 -7.37
N PRO A 257 -4.72 -13.07 -8.42
CA PRO A 257 -5.60 -11.94 -8.23
C PRO A 257 -6.96 -12.40 -7.68
N LEU A 258 -7.61 -11.54 -6.91
CA LEU A 258 -8.98 -11.76 -6.47
C LEU A 258 -9.89 -11.92 -7.71
N SER A 259 -10.78 -12.89 -7.67
CA SER A 259 -11.74 -13.10 -8.76
C SER A 259 -12.79 -11.97 -8.80
N LYS A 260 -13.43 -11.78 -9.96
CA LYS A 260 -14.57 -10.85 -10.09
C LYS A 260 -15.68 -11.17 -9.06
N GLN A 261 -15.93 -12.44 -8.81
CA GLN A 261 -16.92 -12.88 -7.83
C GLN A 261 -16.51 -12.48 -6.39
N ALA A 262 -15.24 -12.65 -6.03
CA ALA A 262 -14.74 -12.23 -4.72
C ALA A 262 -14.88 -10.70 -4.55
N VAL A 263 -14.46 -9.92 -5.56
CA VAL A 263 -14.61 -8.46 -5.55
C VAL A 263 -16.08 -8.05 -5.46
N ALA A 264 -16.98 -8.70 -6.20
CA ALA A 264 -18.42 -8.44 -6.11
C ALA A 264 -18.95 -8.69 -4.70
N THR A 265 -18.52 -9.75 -4.03
CA THR A 265 -18.90 -10.05 -2.64
C THR A 265 -18.38 -9.00 -1.67
N LEU A 266 -17.14 -8.52 -1.85
CA LEU A 266 -16.55 -7.45 -1.04
C LEU A 266 -17.35 -6.15 -1.08
N LYS A 267 -18.08 -5.88 -2.16
CA LYS A 267 -18.82 -4.63 -2.36
C LYS A 267 -20.06 -4.45 -1.49
N TYR A 268 -20.43 -5.44 -0.70
CA TYR A 268 -21.62 -5.37 0.15
C TYR A 268 -21.27 -5.50 1.62
N LYS A 269 -21.92 -4.67 2.44
CA LYS A 269 -21.87 -4.70 3.90
C LYS A 269 -22.75 -5.85 4.43
N LYS A 270 -22.52 -6.25 5.68
CA LYS A 270 -23.40 -7.19 6.39
C LYS A 270 -24.88 -6.78 6.35
N LEU A 271 -25.14 -5.47 6.43
CA LEU A 271 -26.50 -4.90 6.38
C LEU A 271 -27.07 -4.79 4.95
N GLY A 272 -26.40 -5.34 3.94
CA GLY A 272 -26.87 -5.36 2.55
C GLY A 272 -26.60 -4.09 1.75
N ALA A 273 -26.17 -3.00 2.37
CA ALA A 273 -25.81 -1.77 1.69
C ALA A 273 -24.48 -1.91 0.92
N ARG A 274 -24.32 -1.15 -0.17
CA ARG A 274 -23.08 -1.14 -0.95
C ARG A 274 -21.98 -0.37 -0.22
N ARG A 275 -20.75 -0.87 -0.32
CA ARG A 275 -19.52 -0.18 0.07
C ARG A 275 -18.60 0.04 -1.13
N LEU A 276 -17.57 0.86 -0.94
CA LEU A 276 -16.49 1.01 -1.89
C LEU A 276 -15.38 -0.02 -1.60
N VAL A 277 -14.75 -0.52 -2.65
CA VAL A 277 -13.60 -1.42 -2.57
C VAL A 277 -12.49 -0.87 -3.46
N TYR A 278 -11.38 -0.46 -2.85
CA TYR A 278 -10.22 0.09 -3.54
C TYR A 278 -9.07 -0.91 -3.47
N ALA A 279 -8.33 -1.02 -4.57
CA ALA A 279 -7.15 -1.86 -4.66
C ALA A 279 -5.88 -1.03 -4.47
N THR A 280 -4.89 -1.56 -3.75
CA THR A 280 -3.56 -0.95 -3.67
C THR A 280 -2.76 -1.23 -4.93
N VAL A 281 -2.01 -0.24 -5.40
CA VAL A 281 -1.07 -0.33 -6.53
C VAL A 281 0.19 0.43 -6.19
N ASP A 282 1.32 -0.26 -6.14
CA ASP A 282 2.61 0.42 -6.05
C ASP A 282 3.00 0.96 -7.43
N ILE A 283 3.24 2.27 -7.49
CA ILE A 283 3.63 2.95 -8.73
C ILE A 283 5.09 3.40 -8.74
N GLY A 284 5.78 3.22 -7.64
CA GLY A 284 7.17 3.63 -7.44
C GLY A 284 8.17 2.50 -7.55
N THR A 285 7.71 1.25 -7.46
CA THR A 285 8.57 0.07 -7.52
C THR A 285 8.01 -1.02 -8.43
N ALA A 286 8.91 -1.80 -9.04
CA ALA A 286 8.57 -2.99 -9.79
C ALA A 286 8.89 -4.24 -8.96
N ALA A 287 7.91 -5.12 -8.81
CA ALA A 287 8.05 -6.35 -8.05
C ALA A 287 8.29 -7.56 -8.96
N SER A 288 9.34 -8.34 -8.65
CA SER A 288 9.78 -9.48 -9.47
C SER A 288 8.80 -10.66 -9.50
N PHE A 289 7.84 -10.69 -8.60
CA PHE A 289 6.82 -11.72 -8.52
C PHE A 289 5.51 -11.35 -9.23
N LEU A 290 5.39 -10.14 -9.76
CA LEU A 290 4.18 -9.71 -10.47
C LEU A 290 4.20 -10.12 -11.95
N TYR A 291 3.02 -10.24 -12.54
CA TYR A 291 2.79 -10.79 -13.89
C TYR A 291 3.54 -10.08 -15.02
N TYR A 292 3.86 -8.81 -14.84
CA TYR A 292 4.56 -8.00 -15.84
C TYR A 292 6.07 -8.20 -15.84
N TRP A 293 6.62 -8.85 -14.80
CA TRP A 293 8.06 -9.05 -14.66
C TRP A 293 8.58 -10.04 -15.69
N LYS A 294 9.67 -9.72 -16.34
CA LYS A 294 10.32 -10.59 -17.33
C LYS A 294 11.55 -11.26 -16.72
N ALA A 295 11.82 -12.50 -17.15
CA ALA A 295 12.93 -13.29 -16.61
C ALA A 295 14.33 -12.66 -16.79
N ASN A 296 14.47 -11.76 -17.77
CA ASN A 296 15.72 -11.04 -18.04
C ASN A 296 15.79 -9.66 -17.37
N TRP A 297 14.82 -9.32 -16.51
CA TRP A 297 14.81 -8.06 -15.78
C TRP A 297 15.59 -8.17 -14.47
N GLY A 298 16.18 -7.06 -14.07
CA GLY A 298 16.91 -6.88 -12.83
C GLY A 298 17.47 -5.47 -12.77
N GLU A 299 18.27 -5.17 -11.79
CA GLU A 299 18.92 -3.87 -11.64
C GLU A 299 19.70 -3.49 -12.90
N GLY A 300 19.35 -2.32 -13.48
CA GLY A 300 19.97 -1.80 -14.69
C GLY A 300 19.49 -2.45 -16.00
N SER A 301 18.61 -3.45 -15.95
CA SER A 301 18.08 -4.12 -17.14
C SER A 301 16.58 -4.40 -17.02
N PRO A 302 15.73 -3.64 -17.73
CA PRO A 302 16.03 -2.44 -18.54
C PRO A 302 16.56 -1.28 -17.71
N MET A 303 17.19 -0.29 -18.33
CA MET A 303 17.87 0.82 -17.67
C MET A 303 17.01 1.64 -16.69
N TRP A 304 15.70 1.60 -16.82
CA TRP A 304 14.76 2.28 -15.92
C TRP A 304 14.48 1.50 -14.61
N ILE A 305 14.94 0.25 -14.50
CA ILE A 305 14.95 -0.49 -13.22
C ILE A 305 16.24 -0.14 -12.49
N LYS A 306 16.10 0.37 -11.27
CA LYS A 306 17.21 0.82 -10.42
C LYS A 306 17.49 -0.20 -9.31
N ALA A 307 18.18 0.23 -8.27
CA ALA A 307 18.52 -0.59 -7.14
C ALA A 307 17.29 -1.28 -6.49
N PRO A 308 17.49 -2.45 -5.89
CA PRO A 308 16.44 -3.08 -5.10
C PRO A 308 16.06 -2.18 -3.91
N VAL A 309 14.80 -2.28 -3.50
CA VAL A 309 14.30 -1.57 -2.32
C VAL A 309 15.00 -2.12 -1.08
N ARG A 310 15.38 -1.23 -0.17
CA ARG A 310 15.95 -1.63 1.10
C ARG A 310 14.97 -2.57 1.83
N ASP A 311 15.48 -3.65 2.38
CA ASP A 311 14.70 -4.66 3.10
C ASP A 311 13.66 -5.44 2.28
N ASP A 312 13.52 -5.14 0.97
CA ASP A 312 12.68 -5.90 0.04
C ASP A 312 13.42 -6.18 -1.29
N PRO A 313 14.24 -7.24 -1.34
CA PRO A 313 15.07 -7.55 -2.51
C PRO A 313 14.27 -8.02 -3.73
N ASP A 314 12.98 -8.29 -3.57
CA ASP A 314 12.09 -8.69 -4.66
C ASP A 314 11.42 -7.49 -5.35
N SER A 315 11.60 -6.28 -4.82
CA SER A 315 11.10 -5.02 -5.37
C SER A 315 12.25 -4.09 -5.75
N TYR A 316 12.10 -3.38 -6.86
CA TYR A 316 13.13 -2.50 -7.44
C TYR A 316 12.57 -1.11 -7.67
N HIS A 317 13.32 -0.08 -7.31
CA HIS A 317 12.99 1.30 -7.67
C HIS A 317 12.95 1.45 -9.20
N VAL A 318 12.01 2.24 -9.71
CA VAL A 318 11.85 2.47 -11.14
C VAL A 318 11.85 3.95 -11.48
N GLU A 319 12.42 4.31 -12.62
CA GLU A 319 12.25 5.66 -13.18
C GLU A 319 10.79 5.84 -13.61
N PHE A 320 9.92 6.15 -12.65
CA PHE A 320 8.45 6.19 -12.82
C PHE A 320 7.98 7.18 -13.90
N TRP A 321 8.83 8.09 -14.37
CA TRP A 321 8.57 8.98 -15.50
C TRP A 321 8.76 8.33 -16.86
N ARG A 322 9.30 7.11 -16.92
CA ARG A 322 9.50 6.39 -18.17
C ARG A 322 8.19 5.88 -18.75
N PRO A 323 7.97 6.13 -20.05
CA PRO A 323 6.75 5.66 -20.73
C PRO A 323 6.53 4.14 -20.64
N GLU A 324 7.61 3.37 -20.63
CA GLU A 324 7.57 1.91 -20.53
C GLU A 324 6.92 1.46 -19.21
N TRP A 325 7.35 2.05 -18.09
CA TRP A 325 6.76 1.78 -16.79
C TRP A 325 5.33 2.28 -16.69
N GLN A 326 5.09 3.50 -17.15
CA GLN A 326 3.74 4.09 -17.14
C GLN A 326 2.73 3.25 -17.93
N ARG A 327 3.18 2.65 -19.06
CA ARG A 327 2.34 1.74 -19.86
C ARG A 327 2.00 0.46 -19.10
N ILE A 328 2.93 -0.11 -18.34
CA ILE A 328 2.69 -1.29 -17.50
C ILE A 328 1.62 -0.97 -16.45
N ILE A 329 1.69 0.18 -15.82
CA ILE A 329 0.74 0.57 -14.77
C ILE A 329 -0.63 0.96 -15.34
N ALA A 330 -0.69 1.88 -16.31
CA ALA A 330 -1.95 2.44 -16.80
C ALA A 330 -1.83 2.94 -18.26
N GLY A 331 -1.45 2.07 -19.20
CA GLY A 331 -1.25 2.45 -20.59
C GLY A 331 -2.33 1.95 -21.55
N ASP A 332 -2.77 0.72 -21.36
CA ASP A 332 -3.70 0.02 -22.24
C ASP A 332 -4.50 -1.06 -21.48
N THR A 333 -5.23 -1.89 -22.21
CA THR A 333 -6.06 -2.96 -21.66
C THR A 333 -5.27 -4.16 -21.09
N GLN A 334 -3.95 -4.16 -21.20
CA GLN A 334 -3.07 -5.14 -20.58
C GLN A 334 -2.40 -4.60 -19.32
N SER A 335 -2.63 -3.32 -19.00
CA SER A 335 -2.02 -2.67 -17.86
C SER A 335 -2.63 -3.11 -16.53
N TYR A 336 -1.84 -2.93 -15.46
CA TYR A 336 -2.19 -3.33 -14.11
C TYR A 336 -3.52 -2.70 -13.64
N VAL A 337 -3.66 -1.39 -13.80
CA VAL A 337 -4.85 -0.64 -13.38
C VAL A 337 -6.08 -1.02 -14.20
N TYR A 338 -5.92 -1.33 -15.50
CA TYR A 338 -7.03 -1.85 -16.29
C TYR A 338 -7.55 -3.19 -15.74
N GLY A 339 -6.65 -4.10 -15.37
CA GLY A 339 -7.02 -5.36 -14.72
C GLY A 339 -7.86 -5.15 -13.45
N ILE A 340 -7.50 -4.16 -12.64
CA ILE A 340 -8.27 -3.77 -11.44
C ILE A 340 -9.68 -3.28 -11.80
N ILE A 341 -9.79 -2.42 -12.80
CA ILE A 341 -11.10 -1.95 -13.30
C ILE A 341 -11.93 -3.13 -13.81
N ALA A 342 -11.32 -4.01 -14.59
CA ALA A 342 -11.97 -5.19 -15.15
C ALA A 342 -12.42 -6.21 -14.09
N GLN A 343 -11.75 -6.28 -12.95
CA GLN A 343 -12.15 -7.10 -11.80
C GLN A 343 -13.34 -6.50 -11.05
N GLY A 344 -13.65 -5.23 -11.27
CA GLY A 344 -14.81 -4.56 -10.70
C GLY A 344 -14.52 -3.75 -9.43
N PHE A 345 -13.29 -3.43 -9.12
CA PHE A 345 -12.96 -2.47 -8.04
C PHE A 345 -13.53 -1.07 -8.33
N ASP A 346 -13.77 -0.31 -7.28
CA ASP A 346 -14.33 1.04 -7.37
C ASP A 346 -13.26 2.12 -7.41
N GLY A 347 -12.00 1.78 -7.14
CA GLY A 347 -10.89 2.72 -7.14
C GLY A 347 -9.56 2.06 -6.84
N VAL A 348 -8.53 2.89 -6.81
CA VAL A 348 -7.16 2.52 -6.44
C VAL A 348 -6.61 3.42 -5.35
N VAL A 349 -5.75 2.84 -4.52
CA VAL A 349 -4.83 3.54 -3.63
C VAL A 349 -3.43 3.39 -4.21
N LEU A 350 -2.85 4.48 -4.67
CA LEU A 350 -1.50 4.52 -5.23
C LEU A 350 -0.49 4.61 -4.09
N THR A 351 0.33 3.59 -3.95
CA THR A 351 1.40 3.47 -2.94
C THR A 351 2.78 3.65 -3.56
N GLY A 352 3.83 3.70 -2.73
CA GLY A 352 5.20 3.91 -3.21
C GLY A 352 5.48 5.31 -3.76
N VAL A 353 4.56 6.24 -3.57
CA VAL A 353 4.61 7.59 -4.16
C VAL A 353 5.75 8.42 -3.55
N GLU A 354 5.79 8.51 -2.24
CA GLU A 354 6.76 9.32 -1.51
C GLU A 354 8.15 8.71 -1.57
N GLU A 355 8.24 7.42 -1.34
CA GLU A 355 9.46 6.63 -1.38
C GLU A 355 10.14 6.76 -2.76
N ALA A 356 9.35 6.71 -3.84
CA ALA A 356 9.87 6.80 -5.20
C ALA A 356 10.51 8.15 -5.48
N TYR A 357 9.83 9.27 -5.24
CA TYR A 357 10.44 10.55 -5.55
C TYR A 357 11.58 10.90 -4.58
N ARG A 358 11.51 10.48 -3.32
CA ARG A 358 12.61 10.66 -2.35
C ARG A 358 13.86 9.89 -2.76
N PHE A 359 13.71 8.65 -3.24
CA PHE A 359 14.83 7.87 -3.76
C PHE A 359 15.61 8.64 -4.82
N PHE A 360 14.93 9.23 -5.80
CA PHE A 360 15.58 9.99 -6.86
C PHE A 360 16.02 11.40 -6.45
N GLU A 361 15.49 11.94 -5.37
CA GLU A 361 15.96 13.18 -4.77
C GLU A 361 17.23 12.97 -3.92
N GLY A 362 17.63 11.74 -3.68
CA GLY A 362 18.74 11.40 -2.78
C GLY A 362 18.42 11.65 -1.30
N ALA A 363 17.13 11.83 -0.97
CA ALA A 363 16.64 12.12 0.38
C ALA A 363 16.16 10.85 1.12
N GLU A 364 16.78 9.72 0.82
CA GLU A 364 16.51 8.50 1.55
C GLU A 364 16.98 8.65 2.99
N GLN A 365 16.07 8.87 3.94
CA GLN A 365 16.27 8.66 5.37
C GLN A 365 16.50 9.85 6.32
N GLU A 366 16.35 11.10 5.93
CA GLU A 366 16.41 12.19 6.93
C GLU A 366 15.28 12.15 7.97
N GLU A 367 14.14 11.52 7.67
CA GLU A 367 13.04 11.36 8.65
C GLU A 367 13.20 10.13 9.55
N GLU A 368 14.12 9.20 9.25
CA GLU A 368 14.34 7.98 10.04
C GLU A 368 15.58 8.05 10.95
N ALA A 369 16.46 9.04 10.80
CA ALA A 369 17.59 9.18 11.70
C ALA A 369 17.14 9.62 13.11
N PRO A 370 17.54 8.93 14.18
CA PRO A 370 17.38 9.47 15.53
C PRO A 370 18.18 10.75 15.61
N GLY A 371 17.57 11.82 16.08
CA GLY A 371 18.28 13.04 16.43
C GLY A 371 19.44 12.68 17.36
N GLN A 372 20.67 13.00 16.93
CA GLN A 372 21.84 12.93 17.79
C GLN A 372 21.73 13.98 18.88
#